data_3181be2708d8efb8840bcfd549a6f682
#
_entry.id   3181be2708d8efb8840bcfd549a6f682
#
_cell.length_a   1.000
_cell.length_b   1.000
_cell.length_c   1.000
_cell.angle_alpha   90.00
_cell.angle_beta   90.00
_cell.angle_gamma   90.00
#
_symmetry.space_group_name_H-M   'P 1'
#
loop_
_entity.id
_entity.type
_entity.pdbx_description
1 polymer ?
#
loop_
_entity_poly.entity_id
_entity_poly.type
_entity_poly.pdbx_seq_one_letter_code
_entity_poly.pdbx_strand_id
1 'polypeptide(L)'
;VVDEFEKYAKENLNNPASPYKTYVIKGDNPADKIIQLTRWFDSHSIKYGHPSASKASRGFDYQTQSTSNVNVSAEDIVISIYQPKSRFITTLFEPQSKLSDSATYDITTWNLMYNYDLKGYALTERINPAKEFKAKVVDNASVMAKPYAYIFKYETLRDVEFLSTLLNKKFKVRSSEKAFTVGGQSFEPGTLIVTRRNNESMADFDTAIKALANDKGRKIYTSTTGFVDKGKDFGSGSVAYLKAPSVAVLFGDQTSSLSAGEIWSFFEQELQYPITQIGTEYFKSVDLRKYDVLIVPEGRYRMFDEGT
;
A
#
# COMPACT_ATOMS: atom_id res chain seq x y z
N VAL A 1 24.87 23.34 23.72
CA VAL A 1 23.97 22.27 23.22
C VAL A 1 22.51 22.65 23.42
N VAL A 2 22.04 22.97 24.67
CA VAL A 2 20.63 23.32 24.94
C VAL A 2 20.23 24.59 24.19
N ASP A 3 21.00 25.64 24.28
CA ASP A 3 20.76 26.93 23.62
C ASP A 3 20.71 26.79 22.08
N GLU A 4 21.59 25.96 21.51
CA GLU A 4 21.59 25.68 20.09
C GLU A 4 20.35 24.90 19.66
N PHE A 5 19.92 23.96 20.49
CA PHE A 5 18.68 23.21 20.23
C PHE A 5 17.46 24.12 20.29
N GLU A 6 17.38 25.01 21.29
CA GLU A 6 16.30 25.99 21.38
C GLU A 6 16.29 26.95 20.18
N LYS A 7 17.47 27.44 19.78
CA LYS A 7 17.60 28.27 18.58
C LYS A 7 17.12 27.54 17.33
N TYR A 8 17.58 26.32 17.14
CA TYR A 8 17.13 25.45 16.04
C TYR A 8 15.62 25.26 16.03
N ALA A 9 15.01 24.96 17.18
CA ALA A 9 13.57 24.78 17.29
C ALA A 9 12.80 26.08 16.97
N LYS A 10 13.26 27.22 17.46
CA LYS A 10 12.67 28.54 17.20
C LYS A 10 12.78 28.93 15.72
N GLU A 11 13.92 28.70 15.08
CA GLU A 11 14.10 28.93 13.64
C GLU A 11 13.14 28.09 12.81
N ASN A 12 13.03 26.81 13.11
CA ASN A 12 12.11 25.91 12.40
C ASN A 12 10.63 26.26 12.58
N LEU A 13 10.26 26.81 13.74
CA LEU A 13 8.90 27.28 14.00
C LEU A 13 8.55 28.57 13.26
N ASN A 14 9.49 29.49 13.11
CA ASN A 14 9.23 30.84 12.64
C ASN A 14 9.67 31.09 11.19
N ASN A 15 10.79 30.51 10.77
CA ASN A 15 11.35 30.73 9.46
C ASN A 15 12.06 29.47 8.89
N PRO A 16 11.35 28.40 8.61
CA PRO A 16 11.94 27.18 8.09
C PRO A 16 12.57 27.38 6.70
N ALA A 17 13.77 26.82 6.51
CA ALA A 17 14.63 27.04 5.36
C ALA A 17 14.29 26.23 4.10
N SER A 18 13.01 25.94 3.82
CA SER A 18 12.58 25.24 2.61
C SER A 18 11.76 26.15 1.69
N PRO A 19 11.86 26.03 0.37
CA PRO A 19 10.95 26.71 -0.56
C PRO A 19 9.51 26.24 -0.39
N TYR A 20 9.30 24.97 -0.05
CA TYR A 20 7.98 24.42 0.20
C TYR A 20 7.60 24.61 1.68
N LYS A 21 6.42 25.15 1.92
CA LYS A 21 5.92 25.48 3.26
C LYS A 21 4.87 24.51 3.79
N THR A 22 4.25 23.76 2.87
CA THR A 22 3.22 22.77 3.19
C THR A 22 3.31 21.60 2.25
N TYR A 23 3.22 20.40 2.78
CA TYR A 23 3.00 19.18 2.00
C TYR A 23 1.56 18.73 2.16
N VAL A 24 0.95 18.32 1.06
CA VAL A 24 -0.46 17.92 0.99
C VAL A 24 -0.55 16.47 0.52
N ILE A 25 -1.24 15.65 1.27
CA ILE A 25 -1.62 14.29 0.89
C ILE A 25 -3.09 14.32 0.52
N LYS A 26 -3.44 13.90 -0.70
CA LYS A 26 -4.82 13.90 -1.16
C LYS A 26 -5.69 12.93 -0.37
N GLY A 27 -6.89 13.37 0.01
CA GLY A 27 -7.84 12.57 0.79
C GLY A 27 -8.47 11.41 0.03
N ASP A 28 -8.27 11.33 -1.29
CA ASP A 28 -8.70 10.24 -2.17
C ASP A 28 -7.65 9.13 -2.36
N ASN A 29 -6.49 9.23 -1.69
CA ASN A 29 -5.55 8.12 -1.60
C ASN A 29 -6.18 6.93 -0.86
N PRO A 30 -5.70 5.68 -1.09
CA PRO A 30 -6.14 4.52 -0.34
C PRO A 30 -6.03 4.74 1.18
N ALA A 31 -7.13 4.49 1.89
CA ALA A 31 -7.25 4.83 3.32
C ALA A 31 -6.19 4.15 4.20
N ASP A 32 -5.83 2.92 3.89
CA ASP A 32 -4.81 2.16 4.63
C ASP A 32 -3.40 2.69 4.42
N LYS A 33 -3.04 3.19 3.22
CA LYS A 33 -1.77 3.93 3.01
C LYS A 33 -1.72 5.18 3.89
N ILE A 34 -2.82 5.95 3.92
CA ILE A 34 -2.93 7.14 4.78
C ILE A 34 -2.82 6.77 6.26
N ILE A 35 -3.54 5.74 6.72
CA ILE A 35 -3.51 5.29 8.11
C ILE A 35 -2.11 4.83 8.52
N GLN A 36 -1.41 4.07 7.68
CA GLN A 36 -0.05 3.63 7.95
C GLN A 36 0.90 4.81 8.07
N LEU A 37 0.82 5.76 7.15
CA LEU A 37 1.66 6.94 7.14
C LEU A 37 1.37 7.87 8.34
N THR A 38 0.11 8.06 8.70
CA THR A 38 -0.25 8.90 9.85
C THR A 38 0.16 8.29 11.18
N ARG A 39 0.09 6.98 11.36
CA ARG A 39 0.68 6.27 12.52
C ARG A 39 2.20 6.50 12.61
N TRP A 40 2.87 6.50 11.46
CA TRP A 40 4.28 6.81 11.41
C TRP A 40 4.55 8.29 11.78
N PHE A 41 3.71 9.26 11.36
CA PHE A 41 3.79 10.65 11.80
C PHE A 41 3.65 10.78 13.31
N ASP A 42 2.69 10.08 13.90
CA ASP A 42 2.44 10.09 15.34
C ASP A 42 3.67 9.59 16.12
N SER A 43 4.28 8.48 15.68
CA SER A 43 5.49 7.92 16.30
C SER A 43 6.70 8.87 16.24
N HIS A 44 6.74 9.78 15.26
CA HIS A 44 7.79 10.78 15.08
C HIS A 44 7.40 12.18 15.56
N SER A 45 6.22 12.32 16.20
CA SER A 45 5.70 13.61 16.68
C SER A 45 5.60 14.68 15.58
N ILE A 46 5.25 14.28 14.35
CA ILE A 46 4.96 15.18 13.24
C ILE A 46 3.49 15.63 13.35
N LYS A 47 3.26 16.95 13.33
CA LYS A 47 1.92 17.53 13.35
C LYS A 47 1.34 17.60 11.95
N TYR A 48 0.13 17.09 11.79
CA TYR A 48 -0.64 17.05 10.55
C TYR A 48 -2.15 17.14 10.84
N GLY A 49 -2.97 17.30 9.81
CA GLY A 49 -4.42 17.33 9.94
C GLY A 49 -5.10 17.86 8.69
N HIS A 50 -6.39 18.09 8.77
CA HIS A 50 -7.14 18.68 7.66
C HIS A 50 -7.01 20.21 7.65
N PRO A 51 -7.03 20.87 6.45
CA PRO A 51 -7.10 22.33 6.37
C PRO A 51 -8.47 22.84 6.87
N SER A 52 -8.57 24.12 7.16
CA SER A 52 -9.83 24.77 7.60
C SER A 52 -10.90 24.72 6.52
N ALA A 53 -10.52 24.90 5.26
CA ALA A 53 -11.39 24.91 4.08
C ALA A 53 -10.60 24.50 2.83
N SER A 54 -11.33 24.20 1.75
CA SER A 54 -10.73 23.99 0.43
C SER A 54 -10.12 25.28 -0.10
N LYS A 55 -8.99 25.16 -0.78
CA LYS A 55 -8.23 26.32 -1.29
C LYS A 55 -7.52 25.99 -2.60
N ALA A 56 -7.61 26.90 -3.57
CA ALA A 56 -6.73 26.88 -4.73
C ALA A 56 -5.33 27.39 -4.33
N SER A 57 -4.29 26.75 -4.81
CA SER A 57 -2.91 27.11 -4.55
C SER A 57 -2.04 26.77 -5.76
N ARG A 58 -0.75 27.11 -5.70
CA ARG A 58 0.24 26.68 -6.68
C ARG A 58 1.28 25.80 -6.01
N GLY A 59 1.59 24.66 -6.61
CA GLY A 59 2.52 23.72 -6.03
C GLY A 59 3.06 22.70 -7.01
N PHE A 60 4.06 21.98 -6.56
CA PHE A 60 4.59 20.82 -7.26
C PHE A 60 3.64 19.64 -7.04
N ASP A 61 3.21 19.03 -8.13
CA ASP A 61 2.39 17.82 -8.14
C ASP A 61 3.30 16.60 -8.31
N TYR A 62 3.28 15.68 -7.34
CA TYR A 62 4.13 14.48 -7.34
C TYR A 62 3.77 13.47 -8.43
N GLN A 63 2.52 13.46 -8.90
CA GLN A 63 2.08 12.55 -9.96
C GLN A 63 2.57 13.00 -11.33
N THR A 64 2.44 14.29 -11.62
CA THR A 64 2.85 14.87 -12.92
C THR A 64 4.29 15.36 -12.91
N GLN A 65 4.95 15.40 -11.75
CA GLN A 65 6.29 15.92 -11.53
C GLN A 65 6.49 17.35 -12.06
N SER A 66 5.45 18.16 -11.96
CA SER A 66 5.43 19.52 -12.48
C SER A 66 4.75 20.50 -11.52
N THR A 67 5.08 21.78 -11.66
CA THR A 67 4.43 22.84 -10.87
C THR A 67 3.23 23.38 -11.61
N SER A 68 2.07 23.30 -10.99
CA SER A 68 0.78 23.71 -11.56
C SER A 68 -0.14 24.38 -10.55
N ASN A 69 -1.29 24.84 -11.00
CA ASN A 69 -2.38 25.21 -10.11
C ASN A 69 -3.03 23.94 -9.58
N VAL A 70 -3.16 23.83 -8.27
CA VAL A 70 -3.67 22.66 -7.56
C VAL A 70 -4.80 23.07 -6.62
N ASN A 71 -5.70 22.13 -6.36
CA ASN A 71 -6.80 22.31 -5.43
C ASN A 71 -6.56 21.48 -4.17
N VAL A 72 -6.39 22.15 -3.03
CA VAL A 72 -6.39 21.52 -1.71
C VAL A 72 -7.84 21.42 -1.25
N SER A 73 -8.29 20.20 -1.03
CA SER A 73 -9.63 19.90 -0.51
C SER A 73 -9.65 19.95 1.02
N ALA A 74 -10.80 20.21 1.62
CA ALA A 74 -11.00 20.10 3.06
C ALA A 74 -10.79 18.67 3.60
N GLU A 75 -10.83 17.65 2.73
CA GLU A 75 -10.58 16.23 3.05
C GLU A 75 -9.10 15.83 2.92
N ASP A 76 -8.26 16.69 2.35
CA ASP A 76 -6.84 16.43 2.21
C ASP A 76 -6.13 16.55 3.56
N ILE A 77 -4.97 15.95 3.68
CA ILE A 77 -4.11 16.08 4.87
C ILE A 77 -3.01 17.07 4.55
N VAL A 78 -2.83 18.04 5.40
CA VAL A 78 -1.76 19.05 5.29
C VAL A 78 -0.74 18.87 6.41
N ILE A 79 0.52 19.02 6.04
CA ILE A 79 1.68 18.96 6.92
C ILE A 79 2.44 20.28 6.73
N SER A 80 2.29 21.20 7.67
CA SER A 80 3.04 22.45 7.67
C SER A 80 4.46 22.22 8.17
N ILE A 81 5.46 22.76 7.49
CA ILE A 81 6.84 22.64 7.96
C ILE A 81 7.16 23.59 9.15
N TYR A 82 6.24 24.46 9.54
CA TYR A 82 6.39 25.35 10.69
C TYR A 82 6.20 24.59 12.02
N GLN A 83 7.11 23.66 12.27
CA GLN A 83 7.14 22.82 13.48
C GLN A 83 8.57 22.39 13.80
N PRO A 84 8.88 21.94 15.02
CA PRO A 84 10.26 21.59 15.41
C PRO A 84 10.94 20.57 14.48
N LYS A 85 10.17 19.67 13.89
CA LYS A 85 10.63 18.64 12.94
C LYS A 85 10.77 19.13 11.48
N SER A 86 10.80 20.44 11.23
CA SER A 86 10.80 21.06 9.91
C SER A 86 11.79 20.43 8.92
N ARG A 87 13.07 20.30 9.31
CA ARG A 87 14.09 19.71 8.43
C ARG A 87 13.82 18.26 8.11
N PHE A 88 13.41 17.49 9.11
CA PHE A 88 13.05 16.09 8.95
C PHE A 88 11.88 15.94 7.96
N ILE A 89 10.83 16.73 8.12
CA ILE A 89 9.69 16.73 7.19
C ILE A 89 10.14 17.13 5.77
N THR A 90 10.98 18.17 5.65
CA THR A 90 11.49 18.59 4.34
C THR A 90 12.22 17.44 3.64
N THR A 91 13.13 16.74 4.33
CA THR A 91 13.85 15.59 3.77
C THR A 91 12.90 14.49 3.30
N LEU A 92 11.85 14.20 4.09
CA LEU A 92 10.89 13.14 3.77
C LEU A 92 9.93 13.46 2.63
N PHE A 93 9.77 14.73 2.30
CA PHE A 93 8.76 15.17 1.34
C PHE A 93 9.29 16.10 0.24
N GLU A 94 10.55 16.51 0.24
CA GLU A 94 11.05 17.37 -0.84
C GLU A 94 10.96 16.66 -2.19
N PRO A 95 10.40 17.31 -3.23
CA PRO A 95 10.24 16.69 -4.55
C PRO A 95 11.54 16.26 -5.21
N GLN A 96 12.61 17.00 -4.95
CA GLN A 96 13.95 16.77 -5.49
C GLN A 96 14.97 17.02 -4.38
N SER A 97 15.80 16.03 -4.09
CA SER A 97 16.93 16.22 -3.18
C SER A 97 18.04 17.00 -3.88
N LYS A 98 18.64 17.90 -3.11
CA LYS A 98 19.85 18.61 -3.52
C LYS A 98 21.06 17.83 -3.04
N LEU A 99 21.61 17.01 -3.91
CA LEU A 99 22.88 16.34 -3.64
C LEU A 99 24.02 17.35 -3.76
N SER A 100 24.87 17.40 -2.76
CA SER A 100 26.09 18.22 -2.79
C SER A 100 27.24 17.53 -3.51
N ASP A 101 27.15 16.20 -3.68
CA ASP A 101 28.13 15.36 -4.33
C ASP A 101 27.42 14.33 -5.22
N SER A 102 27.97 14.09 -6.41
CA SER A 102 27.47 13.05 -7.33
C SER A 102 27.89 11.64 -6.93
N ALA A 103 28.92 11.49 -6.10
CA ALA A 103 29.36 10.22 -5.54
C ALA A 103 28.56 9.84 -4.31
N THR A 104 27.26 9.59 -4.50
CA THR A 104 26.37 9.19 -3.41
C THR A 104 26.59 7.70 -3.11
N TYR A 105 26.99 7.41 -1.90
CA TYR A 105 27.16 6.04 -1.42
C TYR A 105 25.82 5.33 -1.21
N ASP A 106 24.78 6.07 -0.79
CA ASP A 106 23.49 5.53 -0.46
C ASP A 106 22.44 5.86 -1.53
N ILE A 107 21.83 4.82 -2.10
CA ILE A 107 20.80 4.91 -3.15
C ILE A 107 19.41 4.69 -2.55
N THR A 108 19.17 5.14 -1.34
CA THR A 108 17.88 4.97 -0.66
C THR A 108 16.90 6.05 -1.07
N THR A 109 15.68 5.68 -1.37
CA THR A 109 14.57 6.63 -1.57
C THR A 109 13.89 6.88 -0.23
N TRP A 110 14.07 8.06 0.33
CA TRP A 110 13.43 8.47 1.59
C TRP A 110 12.17 9.30 1.42
N ASN A 111 11.83 9.70 0.19
CA ASN A 111 10.63 10.49 -0.08
C ASN A 111 9.37 9.65 0.09
N LEU A 112 8.57 9.97 1.11
CA LEU A 112 7.38 9.21 1.49
C LEU A 112 6.25 9.29 0.45
N MET A 113 6.16 10.38 -0.33
CA MET A 113 5.15 10.49 -1.38
C MET A 113 5.36 9.44 -2.47
N TYR A 114 6.62 9.21 -2.85
CA TYR A 114 6.97 8.19 -3.85
C TYR A 114 6.95 6.78 -3.26
N ASN A 115 7.49 6.58 -2.04
CA ASN A 115 7.53 5.27 -1.41
C ASN A 115 6.15 4.67 -1.14
N TYR A 116 5.18 5.52 -0.78
CA TYR A 116 3.81 5.12 -0.56
C TYR A 116 2.94 5.23 -1.82
N ASP A 117 3.51 5.70 -2.95
CA ASP A 117 2.75 5.99 -4.19
C ASP A 117 1.50 6.80 -3.87
N LEU A 118 1.71 8.03 -3.33
CA LEU A 118 0.64 8.92 -2.90
C LEU A 118 0.43 10.06 -3.87
N LYS A 119 -0.81 10.38 -4.16
CA LYS A 119 -1.19 11.64 -4.78
C LYS A 119 -1.01 12.76 -3.77
N GLY A 120 -0.38 13.85 -4.18
CA GLY A 120 -0.18 14.99 -3.29
C GLY A 120 0.61 16.11 -3.91
N TYR A 121 0.81 17.16 -3.10
CA TYR A 121 1.43 18.40 -3.55
C TYR A 121 2.46 18.92 -2.56
N ALA A 122 3.50 19.62 -3.07
CA ALA A 122 4.40 20.44 -2.26
C ALA A 122 4.11 21.93 -2.58
N LEU A 123 3.62 22.69 -1.61
CA LEU A 123 3.16 24.06 -1.79
C LEU A 123 4.19 25.06 -1.25
N THR A 124 4.41 26.16 -1.96
CA THR A 124 5.21 27.28 -1.47
C THR A 124 4.45 28.13 -0.44
N GLU A 125 3.15 27.96 -0.36
CA GLU A 125 2.28 28.63 0.58
C GLU A 125 2.16 27.86 1.90
N ARG A 126 2.05 28.59 3.02
CA ARG A 126 1.78 28.00 4.33
C ARG A 126 0.28 27.71 4.50
N ILE A 127 -0.07 26.44 4.72
CA ILE A 127 -1.39 26.00 5.17
C ILE A 127 -1.18 25.21 6.47
N ASN A 128 -1.78 25.68 7.56
CA ASN A 128 -1.70 24.98 8.82
C ASN A 128 -2.81 23.94 8.95
N PRO A 129 -2.54 22.78 9.59
CA PRO A 129 -3.60 21.89 10.05
C PRO A 129 -4.56 22.64 10.98
N ALA A 130 -5.85 22.55 10.74
CA ALA A 130 -6.91 23.22 11.50
C ALA A 130 -7.87 22.23 12.17
N LYS A 131 -7.98 21.02 11.64
CA LYS A 131 -8.83 19.95 12.17
C LYS A 131 -7.98 18.68 12.32
N GLU A 132 -8.24 17.94 13.37
CA GLU A 132 -7.59 16.64 13.59
C GLU A 132 -7.97 15.66 12.48
N PHE A 133 -6.98 14.89 12.01
CA PHE A 133 -7.24 13.77 11.10
C PHE A 133 -7.94 12.64 11.86
N LYS A 134 -9.01 12.13 11.27
CA LYS A 134 -9.67 10.92 11.74
C LYS A 134 -9.73 9.90 10.62
N ALA A 135 -9.19 8.72 10.87
CA ALA A 135 -9.20 7.63 9.90
C ALA A 135 -10.65 7.27 9.53
N LYS A 136 -10.93 7.17 8.23
CA LYS A 136 -12.23 6.71 7.74
C LYS A 136 -12.37 5.22 8.03
N VAL A 137 -13.33 4.85 8.86
CA VAL A 137 -13.69 3.45 9.09
C VAL A 137 -14.49 2.94 7.89
N VAL A 138 -14.13 1.76 7.41
CA VAL A 138 -14.90 1.12 6.34
C VAL A 138 -16.24 0.66 6.89
N ASP A 139 -17.30 1.19 6.31
CA ASP A 139 -18.68 0.78 6.63
C ASP A 139 -19.20 -0.17 5.54
N ASN A 140 -19.53 -1.38 5.96
CA ASN A 140 -20.15 -2.42 5.15
C ASN A 140 -21.57 -2.80 5.63
N ALA A 141 -22.19 -1.99 6.50
CA ALA A 141 -23.50 -2.30 7.09
C ALA A 141 -24.60 -2.44 6.04
N SER A 142 -24.56 -1.64 4.98
CA SER A 142 -25.55 -1.63 3.88
C SER A 142 -25.29 -2.67 2.77
N VAL A 143 -24.32 -3.57 2.95
CA VAL A 143 -23.99 -4.57 1.93
C VAL A 143 -25.14 -5.57 1.77
N MET A 144 -25.54 -5.82 0.52
CA MET A 144 -26.58 -6.77 0.15
C MET A 144 -26.41 -8.13 0.85
N ALA A 145 -27.49 -8.72 1.31
CA ALA A 145 -27.44 -9.97 2.09
C ALA A 145 -26.90 -11.15 1.28
N LYS A 146 -27.40 -11.35 0.05
CA LYS A 146 -27.05 -12.49 -0.82
C LYS A 146 -26.82 -12.01 -2.25
N PRO A 147 -25.71 -11.30 -2.55
CA PRO A 147 -25.41 -10.86 -3.90
C PRO A 147 -25.00 -12.03 -4.80
N TYR A 148 -25.00 -11.81 -6.11
CA TYR A 148 -24.39 -12.73 -7.08
C TYR A 148 -22.87 -12.82 -6.88
N ALA A 149 -22.23 -11.67 -6.65
CA ALA A 149 -20.79 -11.56 -6.40
C ALA A 149 -20.46 -10.48 -5.37
N TYR A 150 -19.42 -10.76 -4.61
CA TYR A 150 -18.67 -9.79 -3.81
C TYR A 150 -17.47 -9.31 -4.61
N ILE A 151 -17.20 -8.01 -4.61
CA ILE A 151 -16.15 -7.36 -5.40
C ILE A 151 -15.27 -6.55 -4.44
N PHE A 152 -13.96 -6.63 -4.61
CA PHE A 152 -12.99 -5.90 -3.79
C PHE A 152 -11.95 -5.28 -4.71
N LYS A 153 -11.61 -4.02 -4.47
CA LYS A 153 -10.47 -3.39 -5.11
C LYS A 153 -9.16 -4.05 -4.68
N TYR A 154 -8.16 -3.99 -5.55
CA TYR A 154 -6.85 -4.57 -5.29
C TYR A 154 -5.79 -3.51 -5.61
N GLU A 155 -5.46 -2.67 -4.61
CA GLU A 155 -4.69 -1.44 -4.78
C GLU A 155 -3.53 -1.33 -3.78
N THR A 156 -3.55 -2.12 -2.68
CA THR A 156 -2.62 -1.94 -1.56
C THR A 156 -2.13 -3.28 -0.99
N LEU A 157 -1.08 -3.23 -0.17
CA LEU A 157 -0.56 -4.42 0.53
C LEU A 157 -1.65 -5.08 1.40
N ARG A 158 -2.56 -4.31 1.98
CA ARG A 158 -3.67 -4.87 2.77
C ARG A 158 -4.66 -5.67 1.92
N ASP A 159 -4.78 -5.35 0.63
CA ASP A 159 -5.59 -6.15 -0.30
C ASP A 159 -4.87 -7.46 -0.65
N VAL A 160 -3.53 -7.47 -0.69
CA VAL A 160 -2.74 -8.70 -0.86
C VAL A 160 -2.90 -9.60 0.37
N GLU A 161 -2.82 -9.06 1.59
CA GLU A 161 -3.09 -9.78 2.83
C GLU A 161 -4.51 -10.37 2.86
N PHE A 162 -5.50 -9.58 2.43
CA PHE A 162 -6.88 -10.04 2.31
C PHE A 162 -7.04 -11.19 1.30
N LEU A 163 -6.43 -11.06 0.12
CA LEU A 163 -6.41 -12.14 -0.88
C LEU A 163 -5.76 -13.41 -0.32
N SER A 164 -4.61 -13.27 0.34
CA SER A 164 -3.93 -14.38 1.04
C SER A 164 -4.90 -15.10 1.99
N THR A 165 -5.60 -14.32 2.82
CA THR A 165 -6.60 -14.87 3.77
C THR A 165 -7.73 -15.60 3.06
N LEU A 166 -8.26 -15.04 1.96
CA LEU A 166 -9.31 -15.68 1.16
C LEU A 166 -8.83 -17.02 0.58
N LEU A 167 -7.64 -17.05 -0.02
CA LEU A 167 -7.07 -18.24 -0.64
C LEU A 167 -6.75 -19.32 0.42
N ASN A 168 -6.19 -18.96 1.56
CA ASN A 168 -5.91 -19.88 2.67
C ASN A 168 -7.20 -20.51 3.22
N LYS A 169 -8.30 -19.73 3.27
CA LYS A 169 -9.63 -20.22 3.66
C LYS A 169 -10.39 -20.90 2.51
N LYS A 170 -9.71 -21.15 1.38
CA LYS A 170 -10.25 -21.90 0.20
C LYS A 170 -11.39 -21.23 -0.53
N PHE A 171 -11.56 -19.91 -0.39
CA PHE A 171 -12.44 -19.17 -1.27
C PHE A 171 -11.97 -19.27 -2.73
N LYS A 172 -12.91 -19.46 -3.64
CA LYS A 172 -12.67 -19.37 -5.07
C LYS A 172 -12.76 -17.91 -5.50
N VAL A 173 -11.60 -17.31 -5.70
CA VAL A 173 -11.44 -15.89 -6.06
C VAL A 173 -11.08 -15.81 -7.53
N ARG A 174 -11.63 -14.82 -8.21
CA ARG A 174 -11.24 -14.42 -9.57
C ARG A 174 -10.62 -13.04 -9.55
N SER A 175 -9.80 -12.73 -10.54
CA SER A 175 -9.29 -11.39 -10.79
C SER A 175 -9.64 -10.95 -12.19
N SER A 176 -10.03 -9.69 -12.36
CA SER A 176 -10.26 -9.11 -13.68
C SER A 176 -8.96 -8.56 -14.25
N GLU A 177 -8.58 -9.00 -15.45
CA GLU A 177 -7.41 -8.48 -16.17
C GLU A 177 -7.66 -7.11 -16.83
N LYS A 178 -8.92 -6.68 -16.88
CA LYS A 178 -9.34 -5.44 -17.53
C LYS A 178 -10.25 -4.64 -16.63
N ALA A 179 -10.24 -3.33 -16.80
CA ALA A 179 -11.19 -2.44 -16.14
C ALA A 179 -12.64 -2.77 -16.56
N PHE A 180 -13.56 -2.59 -15.62
CA PHE A 180 -14.99 -2.79 -15.86
C PHE A 180 -15.83 -1.85 -15.00
N THR A 181 -17.10 -1.71 -15.37
CA THR A 181 -18.10 -0.94 -14.59
C THR A 181 -19.29 -1.82 -14.32
N VAL A 182 -19.77 -1.87 -13.09
CA VAL A 182 -20.98 -2.58 -12.69
C VAL A 182 -21.73 -1.80 -11.62
N GLY A 183 -23.05 -1.64 -11.81
CA GLY A 183 -23.89 -0.85 -10.89
C GLY A 183 -23.43 0.60 -10.76
N GLY A 184 -22.93 1.20 -11.84
CA GLY A 184 -22.41 2.57 -11.86
C GLY A 184 -21.04 2.75 -11.20
N GLN A 185 -20.44 1.69 -10.64
CA GLN A 185 -19.12 1.73 -10.00
C GLN A 185 -18.04 1.19 -10.95
N SER A 186 -16.97 1.95 -11.14
CA SER A 186 -15.80 1.55 -11.96
C SER A 186 -14.75 0.83 -11.12
N PHE A 187 -14.14 -0.18 -11.74
CA PHE A 187 -13.11 -1.03 -11.14
C PHE A 187 -11.93 -1.19 -12.10
N GLU A 188 -10.72 -1.13 -11.54
CA GLU A 188 -9.46 -1.26 -12.27
C GLU A 188 -9.05 -2.75 -12.46
N PRO A 189 -8.11 -3.04 -13.39
CA PRO A 189 -7.49 -4.35 -13.49
C PRO A 189 -6.93 -4.81 -12.13
N GLY A 190 -6.97 -6.12 -11.88
CA GLY A 190 -6.59 -6.69 -10.58
C GLY A 190 -7.76 -6.85 -9.61
N THR A 191 -8.89 -6.18 -9.83
CA THR A 191 -10.07 -6.26 -8.95
C THR A 191 -10.46 -7.70 -8.68
N LEU A 192 -10.66 -8.02 -7.39
CA LEU A 192 -11.04 -9.37 -6.93
C LEU A 192 -12.55 -9.56 -7.00
N ILE A 193 -12.98 -10.70 -7.52
CA ILE A 193 -14.37 -11.06 -7.69
C ILE A 193 -14.62 -12.45 -7.08
N VAL A 194 -15.52 -12.52 -6.10
CA VAL A 194 -15.89 -13.76 -5.39
C VAL A 194 -17.35 -14.05 -5.66
N THR A 195 -17.61 -14.94 -6.63
CA THR A 195 -18.98 -15.28 -7.02
C THR A 195 -19.57 -16.34 -6.08
N ARG A 196 -20.85 -16.22 -5.78
CA ARG A 196 -21.59 -17.17 -4.94
C ARG A 196 -21.51 -18.58 -5.49
N ARG A 197 -21.86 -18.76 -6.76
CA ARG A 197 -21.91 -20.10 -7.41
C ARG A 197 -20.63 -20.90 -7.27
N ASN A 198 -19.48 -20.24 -7.30
CA ASN A 198 -18.20 -20.92 -7.17
C ASN A 198 -17.84 -21.30 -5.73
N ASN A 199 -18.58 -20.78 -4.75
CA ASN A 199 -18.38 -20.98 -3.32
C ASN A 199 -19.61 -21.60 -2.62
N GLU A 200 -20.55 -22.20 -3.36
CA GLU A 200 -21.78 -22.81 -2.84
C GLU A 200 -21.54 -23.92 -1.81
N SER A 201 -20.41 -24.63 -1.94
CA SER A 201 -20.04 -25.70 -1.01
C SER A 201 -19.53 -25.18 0.34
N MET A 202 -19.31 -23.88 0.46
CA MET A 202 -18.84 -23.26 1.69
C MET A 202 -20.03 -22.92 2.57
N ALA A 203 -20.15 -23.58 3.71
CA ALA A 203 -21.13 -23.21 4.72
C ALA A 203 -20.94 -21.74 5.14
N ASP A 204 -22.04 -21.03 5.35
CA ASP A 204 -22.03 -19.63 5.79
C ASP A 204 -21.20 -18.65 4.93
N PHE A 205 -21.08 -18.92 3.61
CA PHE A 205 -20.28 -18.14 2.67
C PHE A 205 -20.46 -16.63 2.83
N ASP A 206 -21.71 -16.14 2.91
CA ASP A 206 -22.00 -14.70 3.03
C ASP A 206 -21.51 -14.11 4.35
N THR A 207 -21.69 -14.84 5.43
CA THR A 207 -21.25 -14.42 6.77
C THR A 207 -19.73 -14.41 6.84
N ALA A 208 -19.10 -15.47 6.33
CA ALA A 208 -17.64 -15.63 6.35
C ALA A 208 -16.92 -14.53 5.56
N ILE A 209 -17.36 -14.25 4.32
CA ILE A 209 -16.70 -13.23 3.50
C ILE A 209 -16.87 -11.82 4.05
N LYS A 210 -18.06 -11.50 4.59
CA LYS A 210 -18.32 -10.21 5.24
C LYS A 210 -17.53 -10.03 6.52
N ALA A 211 -17.44 -11.08 7.34
CA ALA A 211 -16.64 -11.05 8.57
C ALA A 211 -15.16 -10.82 8.27
N LEU A 212 -14.61 -11.52 7.27
CA LEU A 212 -13.23 -11.32 6.82
C LEU A 212 -12.96 -9.92 6.28
N ALA A 213 -13.87 -9.39 5.45
CA ALA A 213 -13.73 -8.05 4.91
C ALA A 213 -13.78 -6.98 6.01
N ASN A 214 -14.64 -7.14 7.00
CA ASN A 214 -14.72 -6.23 8.14
C ASN A 214 -13.49 -6.32 9.04
N ASP A 215 -13.02 -7.54 9.36
CA ASP A 215 -11.81 -7.78 10.15
C ASP A 215 -10.58 -7.12 9.51
N LYS A 216 -10.43 -7.24 8.18
CA LYS A 216 -9.33 -6.65 7.42
C LYS A 216 -9.60 -5.21 6.96
N GLY A 217 -10.74 -4.61 7.33
CA GLY A 217 -11.11 -3.25 6.93
C GLY A 217 -11.24 -3.07 5.41
N ARG A 218 -11.73 -4.08 4.69
CA ARG A 218 -11.91 -4.01 3.24
C ARG A 218 -13.31 -3.60 2.86
N LYS A 219 -13.43 -2.60 1.98
CA LYS A 219 -14.72 -2.18 1.43
C LYS A 219 -15.30 -3.25 0.52
N ILE A 220 -16.54 -3.63 0.80
CA ILE A 220 -17.28 -4.59 0.00
C ILE A 220 -18.13 -3.84 -1.03
N TYR A 221 -17.99 -4.22 -2.28
CA TYR A 221 -18.92 -3.89 -3.35
C TYR A 221 -19.68 -5.16 -3.76
N THR A 222 -20.87 -5.03 -4.30
CA THR A 222 -21.70 -6.18 -4.66
C THR A 222 -22.31 -6.03 -6.03
N SER A 223 -22.59 -7.16 -6.68
CA SER A 223 -23.39 -7.21 -7.90
C SER A 223 -24.50 -8.24 -7.78
N THR A 224 -25.67 -7.95 -8.36
CA THR A 224 -26.81 -8.88 -8.47
C THR A 224 -26.69 -9.82 -9.65
N THR A 225 -25.75 -9.57 -10.56
CA THR A 225 -25.60 -10.29 -11.84
C THR A 225 -24.12 -10.50 -12.18
N GLY A 226 -23.84 -11.43 -13.06
CA GLY A 226 -22.51 -11.64 -13.65
C GLY A 226 -22.20 -10.77 -14.86
N PHE A 227 -23.21 -10.02 -15.36
CA PHE A 227 -23.04 -9.07 -16.46
C PHE A 227 -22.59 -7.70 -15.92
N VAL A 228 -21.77 -7.02 -16.70
CA VAL A 228 -21.23 -5.70 -16.34
C VAL A 228 -21.81 -4.62 -17.26
N ASP A 229 -21.89 -3.38 -16.77
CA ASP A 229 -22.38 -2.24 -17.57
C ASP A 229 -21.39 -1.90 -18.70
N LYS A 230 -20.09 -2.04 -18.43
CA LYS A 230 -18.99 -1.81 -19.36
C LYS A 230 -17.81 -2.71 -19.02
N GLY A 231 -17.16 -3.27 -20.03
CA GLY A 231 -16.00 -4.15 -19.86
C GLY A 231 -16.29 -5.60 -20.19
N LYS A 232 -15.71 -6.52 -19.41
CA LYS A 232 -15.86 -7.98 -19.59
C LYS A 232 -16.62 -8.59 -18.42
N ASP A 233 -17.64 -9.37 -18.74
CA ASP A 233 -18.47 -10.08 -17.77
C ASP A 233 -17.66 -11.02 -16.87
N PHE A 234 -18.16 -11.31 -15.68
CA PHE A 234 -17.48 -12.13 -14.67
C PHE A 234 -17.24 -13.59 -15.11
N GLY A 235 -17.92 -14.05 -16.15
CA GLY A 235 -17.71 -15.36 -16.77
C GLY A 235 -16.74 -15.36 -17.95
N SER A 236 -16.22 -14.21 -18.37
CA SER A 236 -15.31 -14.12 -19.52
C SER A 236 -13.91 -14.65 -19.24
N GLY A 237 -13.17 -15.00 -20.31
CA GLY A 237 -11.77 -15.43 -20.20
C GLY A 237 -10.82 -14.38 -19.61
N SER A 238 -11.21 -13.09 -19.60
CA SER A 238 -10.44 -12.02 -18.95
C SER A 238 -10.71 -11.88 -17.44
N VAL A 239 -11.52 -12.78 -16.86
CA VAL A 239 -11.78 -12.85 -15.41
C VAL A 239 -11.34 -14.23 -14.94
N ALA A 240 -10.04 -14.35 -14.66
CA ALA A 240 -9.39 -15.62 -14.38
C ALA A 240 -9.46 -16.01 -12.90
N TYR A 241 -9.49 -17.31 -12.62
CA TYR A 241 -9.33 -17.81 -11.26
C TYR A 241 -7.92 -17.61 -10.76
N LEU A 242 -7.82 -17.15 -9.51
CA LEU A 242 -6.57 -17.11 -8.79
C LEU A 242 -6.32 -18.44 -8.07
N LYS A 243 -5.11 -18.94 -8.20
CA LYS A 243 -4.61 -20.09 -7.45
C LYS A 243 -3.75 -19.60 -6.30
N ALA A 244 -3.81 -20.28 -5.17
CA ALA A 244 -2.85 -20.10 -4.10
C ALA A 244 -1.51 -20.72 -4.54
N PRO A 245 -0.44 -19.95 -4.82
CA PRO A 245 0.82 -20.53 -5.24
C PRO A 245 1.52 -21.25 -4.08
N SER A 246 2.18 -22.38 -4.37
CA SER A 246 3.12 -23.00 -3.46
C SER A 246 4.44 -22.26 -3.55
N VAL A 247 4.83 -21.54 -2.48
CA VAL A 247 6.03 -20.72 -2.45
C VAL A 247 7.10 -21.37 -1.61
N ALA A 248 8.32 -21.44 -2.13
CA ALA A 248 9.51 -21.83 -1.40
C ALA A 248 10.54 -20.68 -1.37
N VAL A 249 11.35 -20.65 -0.32
CA VAL A 249 12.46 -19.72 -0.16
C VAL A 249 13.71 -20.46 0.27
N LEU A 250 14.86 -20.14 -0.30
CA LEU A 250 16.14 -20.70 0.12
C LEU A 250 16.58 -20.12 1.47
N PHE A 251 17.09 -20.97 2.32
CA PHE A 251 17.60 -20.65 3.66
C PHE A 251 18.91 -21.40 3.93
N GLY A 252 19.76 -20.87 4.80
CA GLY A 252 20.97 -21.57 5.27
C GLY A 252 22.26 -20.82 4.96
N ASP A 253 23.40 -21.53 5.03
CA ASP A 253 24.75 -20.93 5.03
C ASP A 253 25.11 -20.16 3.76
N GLN A 254 24.42 -20.42 2.65
CA GLN A 254 24.67 -19.75 1.37
C GLN A 254 23.79 -18.51 1.14
N THR A 255 22.85 -18.25 2.06
CA THR A 255 21.94 -17.10 2.00
C THR A 255 22.39 -15.99 2.95
N SER A 256 22.12 -14.74 2.60
CA SER A 256 22.15 -13.64 3.56
C SER A 256 21.00 -13.83 4.55
N SER A 257 21.32 -13.94 5.86
CA SER A 257 20.31 -14.10 6.90
C SER A 257 19.36 -12.90 7.00
N LEU A 258 19.84 -11.71 6.68
CA LEU A 258 19.00 -10.50 6.63
C LEU A 258 17.97 -10.59 5.50
N SER A 259 18.42 -10.85 4.26
CA SER A 259 17.53 -10.94 3.10
C SER A 259 16.53 -12.09 3.24
N ALA A 260 16.98 -13.26 3.68
CA ALA A 260 16.10 -14.41 3.91
C ALA A 260 15.09 -14.15 5.03
N GLY A 261 15.53 -13.47 6.11
CA GLY A 261 14.69 -13.08 7.23
C GLY A 261 13.63 -12.04 6.87
N GLU A 262 13.96 -11.04 6.05
CA GLU A 262 13.01 -10.06 5.53
C GLU A 262 11.90 -10.74 4.72
N ILE A 263 12.27 -11.62 3.78
CA ILE A 263 11.30 -12.35 2.95
C ILE A 263 10.40 -13.20 3.83
N TRP A 264 10.96 -13.96 4.76
CA TRP A 264 10.19 -14.80 5.67
C TRP A 264 9.23 -13.97 6.53
N SER A 265 9.71 -12.88 7.13
CA SER A 265 8.89 -11.96 7.94
C SER A 265 7.76 -11.34 7.12
N PHE A 266 8.03 -10.92 5.89
CA PHE A 266 7.02 -10.37 4.99
C PHE A 266 5.88 -11.38 4.72
N PHE A 267 6.22 -12.61 4.36
CA PHE A 267 5.20 -13.62 4.09
C PHE A 267 4.43 -14.03 5.35
N GLU A 268 5.12 -14.22 6.48
CA GLU A 268 4.49 -14.71 7.71
C GLU A 268 3.73 -13.61 8.44
N GLN A 269 4.34 -12.41 8.62
CA GLN A 269 3.77 -11.35 9.46
C GLN A 269 2.85 -10.42 8.67
N GLU A 270 3.25 -10.02 7.45
CA GLU A 270 2.47 -9.06 6.66
C GLU A 270 1.39 -9.74 5.82
N LEU A 271 1.72 -10.84 5.14
CA LEU A 271 0.78 -11.53 4.26
C LEU A 271 -0.01 -12.65 4.93
N GLN A 272 0.48 -13.17 6.08
CA GLN A 272 -0.06 -14.37 6.72
C GLN A 272 -0.18 -15.54 5.74
N TYR A 273 0.81 -15.68 4.84
CA TYR A 273 0.86 -16.66 3.78
C TYR A 273 1.97 -17.69 4.03
N PRO A 274 1.64 -19.00 4.04
CA PRO A 274 2.63 -20.04 4.31
C PRO A 274 3.66 -20.13 3.18
N ILE A 275 4.94 -20.16 3.56
CA ILE A 275 6.04 -20.47 2.64
C ILE A 275 6.87 -21.63 3.18
N THR A 276 7.52 -22.38 2.26
CA THR A 276 8.41 -23.47 2.62
C THR A 276 9.85 -23.01 2.59
N GLN A 277 10.54 -23.14 3.70
CA GLN A 277 11.98 -22.91 3.77
C GLN A 277 12.72 -24.16 3.27
N ILE A 278 13.60 -23.98 2.29
CA ILE A 278 14.46 -25.03 1.74
C ILE A 278 15.90 -24.73 2.14
N GLY A 279 16.49 -25.59 2.94
CA GLY A 279 17.91 -25.49 3.30
C GLY A 279 18.81 -25.65 2.08
N THR A 280 19.78 -24.75 1.93
CA THR A 280 20.72 -24.76 0.79
C THR A 280 21.50 -26.09 0.67
N GLU A 281 21.75 -26.74 1.81
CA GLU A 281 22.41 -28.04 1.89
C GLU A 281 21.55 -29.21 1.34
N TYR A 282 20.23 -29.06 1.36
CA TYR A 282 19.28 -30.08 0.87
C TYR A 282 18.75 -29.77 -0.52
N PHE A 283 19.12 -28.64 -1.12
CA PHE A 283 18.53 -28.14 -2.37
C PHE A 283 18.51 -29.19 -3.50
N LYS A 284 19.60 -29.94 -3.69
CA LYS A 284 19.72 -30.96 -4.73
C LYS A 284 18.75 -32.16 -4.55
N SER A 285 18.29 -32.39 -3.33
CA SER A 285 17.35 -33.48 -3.00
C SER A 285 15.87 -33.08 -3.04
N VAL A 286 15.57 -31.77 -3.22
CA VAL A 286 14.21 -31.27 -3.21
C VAL A 286 13.58 -31.38 -4.59
N ASP A 287 12.36 -31.91 -4.64
CA ASP A 287 11.55 -31.88 -5.86
C ASP A 287 10.91 -30.50 -6.06
N LEU A 288 11.57 -29.64 -6.82
CA LEU A 288 11.14 -28.27 -7.08
C LEU A 288 9.80 -28.18 -7.87
N ARG A 289 9.35 -29.26 -8.53
CA ARG A 289 8.07 -29.30 -9.25
C ARG A 289 6.85 -29.16 -8.33
N LYS A 290 7.04 -29.28 -7.02
CA LYS A 290 6.01 -29.09 -5.98
C LYS A 290 5.73 -27.61 -5.69
N TYR A 291 6.56 -26.70 -6.19
CA TYR A 291 6.46 -25.28 -5.94
C TYR A 291 6.19 -24.51 -7.23
N ASP A 292 5.32 -23.50 -7.14
CA ASP A 292 5.03 -22.59 -8.24
C ASP A 292 6.07 -21.44 -8.28
N VAL A 293 6.64 -21.09 -7.13
CA VAL A 293 7.60 -20.00 -6.96
C VAL A 293 8.75 -20.45 -6.06
N LEU A 294 9.99 -20.24 -6.51
CA LEU A 294 11.19 -20.34 -5.70
C LEU A 294 11.82 -18.95 -5.54
N ILE A 295 11.92 -18.49 -4.31
CA ILE A 295 12.58 -17.23 -3.97
C ILE A 295 14.03 -17.53 -3.57
N VAL A 296 14.96 -16.85 -4.24
CA VAL A 296 16.39 -16.93 -3.99
C VAL A 296 16.81 -15.59 -3.35
N PRO A 297 16.99 -15.53 -2.02
CA PRO A 297 17.46 -14.32 -1.33
C PRO A 297 18.87 -13.91 -1.79
N GLU A 298 19.34 -12.75 -1.38
CA GLU A 298 20.74 -12.41 -1.51
C GLU A 298 21.63 -13.48 -0.87
N GLY A 299 22.78 -13.80 -1.52
CA GLY A 299 23.68 -14.84 -1.02
C GLY A 299 24.84 -15.15 -1.94
N ARG A 300 25.61 -16.19 -1.55
CA ARG A 300 26.73 -16.73 -2.34
C ARG A 300 26.48 -18.21 -2.60
N TYR A 301 25.85 -18.52 -3.71
CA TYR A 301 25.31 -19.84 -4.04
C TYR A 301 26.31 -20.70 -4.82
N ARG A 302 27.25 -21.34 -4.12
CA ARG A 302 28.20 -22.28 -4.74
C ARG A 302 27.51 -23.53 -5.31
N MET A 303 26.30 -23.82 -4.85
CA MET A 303 25.52 -24.95 -5.33
C MET A 303 25.02 -24.79 -6.79
N PHE A 304 25.11 -23.57 -7.34
CA PHE A 304 24.76 -23.28 -8.74
C PHE A 304 25.98 -23.14 -9.64
N ASP A 305 27.21 -23.31 -9.11
CA ASP A 305 28.43 -23.24 -9.92
C ASP A 305 28.49 -24.41 -10.91
N GLU A 306 29.05 -24.20 -12.09
CA GLU A 306 29.24 -25.24 -13.11
C GLU A 306 30.10 -26.38 -12.55
N GLY A 307 29.60 -27.60 -12.61
CA GLY A 307 30.28 -28.80 -12.12
C GLY A 307 29.72 -29.38 -10.81
N THR A 308 28.63 -28.82 -10.28
CA THR A 308 27.87 -29.42 -9.15
C THR A 308 26.50 -29.98 -9.62
#